data_0a3b4eeb048f33314fb524394c5f9047
#
_entry.id   0a3b4eeb048f33314fb524394c5f9047
#
_cell.length_a   1.000
_cell.length_b   1.000
_cell.length_c   1.000
_cell.angle_alpha   90.00
_cell.angle_beta   90.00
_cell.angle_gamma   90.00
#
_symmetry.space_group_name_H-M   'P 1'
#
loop_
_entity.id
_entity.type
_entity.pdbx_description
1 polymer ?
#
loop_
_entity_poly.entity_id
_entity_poly.type
_entity_poly.pdbx_seq_one_letter_code
_entity_poly.pdbx_strand_id
1 'polypeptide(L)'
;MSTVTVKSINDPLKTYQFVDNGEPMRGGVKDVYFSPDKKYVVAIFRDKLDFNQKERLQKITNKYYTQIQNGEAGEYYLNEVFRWPTDVIEHNNLTGIIVPLYKPKFFFRKGYQTSELIQGKEKNGKWFAGAKFRNPHFPLRIANSELGDWLSYFQVCVNLSRGVKKMHAMGLAHSDLSYNNVLIDPVERSACMIDLDGLVVPGLFPAEVIGTAEFIAPEVLSTKHLDKDDPNRKLPNRLTDLHALPVLIYMFLLHRHPLKGGKVHDLDTEKDDLLSMGEKAMFIEHPTDDTNRPKLNQVSKWDLPWADITKLPYAITGPYLKTLFDKVFVDGLHNPMQRPNAEEWEIALLKTTDLMQKCHNPTCEQKWYVFDNTNTPKCPFCGTEHQGILPVLDLYYQFQETTWKPENHRLMVYNDQYLFQWHVNRNVVRNEKLAPQYKVPVGYFTFFNDKWVLVNQKLTSLKDLTEDKEIPIGAMVELTHGKKVLLSNEEGGRVIMVTMANI
;
A
#
# COMPACT_ATOMS: atom_id res chain seq x y z
N MET A 1 11.69 11.12 38.06
CA MET A 1 11.12 11.62 36.80
C MET A 1 11.12 13.12 36.88
N SER A 2 11.80 13.76 35.95
CA SER A 2 11.81 15.23 35.82
C SER A 2 11.20 15.63 34.48
N THR A 3 10.50 16.77 34.47
CA THR A 3 10.02 17.34 33.21
C THR A 3 11.06 18.34 32.71
N VAL A 4 11.56 18.10 31.52
CA VAL A 4 12.55 18.97 30.85
C VAL A 4 11.82 19.83 29.83
N THR A 5 12.14 21.14 29.80
CA THR A 5 11.60 22.07 28.80
C THR A 5 12.71 22.44 27.80
N VAL A 6 12.41 22.34 26.51
CA VAL A 6 13.33 22.66 25.41
C VAL A 6 12.68 23.66 24.45
N LYS A 7 13.51 24.43 23.74
CA LYS A 7 13.05 25.44 22.78
C LYS A 7 13.15 24.92 21.36
N SER A 8 12.20 25.34 20.54
CA SER A 8 12.27 25.13 19.08
C SER A 8 13.44 25.94 18.48
N ILE A 9 14.11 25.34 17.50
CA ILE A 9 15.09 26.04 16.66
C ILE A 9 14.37 26.84 15.55
N ASN A 10 13.24 26.32 15.07
CA ASN A 10 12.46 26.95 13.98
C ASN A 10 11.67 28.19 14.48
N ASP A 11 11.23 28.19 15.76
CA ASP A 11 10.49 29.28 16.39
C ASP A 11 10.91 29.44 17.89
N PRO A 12 11.79 30.36 18.21
CA PRO A 12 12.31 30.55 19.58
C PRO A 12 11.25 30.84 20.65
N LEU A 13 10.04 31.24 20.27
CA LEU A 13 8.91 31.46 21.18
C LEU A 13 8.21 30.17 21.56
N LYS A 14 8.41 29.11 20.79
CA LYS A 14 7.77 27.80 20.97
C LYS A 14 8.62 26.89 21.85
N THR A 15 8.00 26.27 22.82
CA THR A 15 8.66 25.33 23.75
C THR A 15 7.95 23.97 23.74
N TYR A 16 8.72 22.94 24.04
CA TYR A 16 8.25 21.58 24.20
C TYR A 16 8.69 21.01 25.54
N GLN A 17 7.95 20.03 26.02
CA GLN A 17 8.28 19.37 27.29
C GLN A 17 8.40 17.87 27.06
N PHE A 18 9.32 17.22 27.75
CA PHE A 18 9.40 15.77 27.81
C PHE A 18 9.70 15.27 29.21
N VAL A 19 9.37 14.02 29.49
CA VAL A 19 9.63 13.37 30.77
C VAL A 19 10.95 12.62 30.66
N ASP A 20 11.91 13.03 31.50
CA ASP A 20 13.17 12.32 31.67
C ASP A 20 13.08 11.44 32.92
N ASN A 21 13.08 10.15 32.71
CA ASN A 21 13.09 9.12 33.76
C ASN A 21 14.46 8.44 33.90
N GLY A 22 15.49 8.93 33.19
CA GLY A 22 16.84 8.34 33.13
C GLY A 22 16.97 7.12 32.21
N GLU A 23 15.87 6.61 31.65
CA GLU A 23 15.83 5.46 30.74
C GLU A 23 15.01 5.79 29.49
N PRO A 24 15.60 6.45 28.47
CA PRO A 24 14.90 6.71 27.21
C PRO A 24 14.63 5.44 26.44
N MET A 25 13.57 5.44 25.65
CA MET A 25 13.41 4.39 24.63
C MET A 25 14.50 4.56 23.57
N ARG A 26 15.35 3.54 23.40
CA ARG A 26 16.46 3.56 22.45
C ARG A 26 16.00 3.17 21.06
N GLY A 27 16.01 4.11 20.13
CA GLY A 27 15.97 3.84 18.68
C GLY A 27 17.36 3.53 18.10
N GLY A 28 17.46 3.37 16.79
CA GLY A 28 18.73 3.12 16.10
C GLY A 28 19.79 4.17 16.42
N VAL A 29 19.51 5.44 16.18
CA VAL A 29 20.44 6.57 16.36
C VAL A 29 19.92 7.65 17.32
N LYS A 30 18.70 7.50 17.84
CA LYS A 30 18.00 8.49 18.66
C LYS A 30 17.56 7.91 20.00
N ASP A 31 17.60 8.71 21.04
CA ASP A 31 16.94 8.46 22.31
C ASP A 31 15.57 9.16 22.31
N VAL A 32 14.51 8.43 22.65
CA VAL A 32 13.12 8.87 22.49
C VAL A 32 12.47 9.07 23.86
N TYR A 33 11.93 10.25 24.08
CA TYR A 33 11.26 10.68 25.30
C TYR A 33 9.82 11.06 25.00
N PHE A 34 8.89 10.73 25.88
CA PHE A 34 7.47 11.08 25.73
C PHE A 34 7.17 12.47 26.29
N SER A 35 6.29 13.21 25.63
CA SER A 35 5.68 14.40 26.23
C SER A 35 4.81 14.05 27.44
N PRO A 36 4.65 14.94 28.44
CA PRO A 36 3.81 14.68 29.59
C PRO A 36 2.35 14.36 29.25
N ASP A 37 1.82 14.98 28.20
CA ASP A 37 0.46 14.78 27.69
C ASP A 37 0.33 13.65 26.67
N LYS A 38 1.42 12.97 26.36
CA LYS A 38 1.50 11.87 25.37
C LYS A 38 0.97 12.21 23.97
N LYS A 39 1.16 13.46 23.53
CA LYS A 39 0.79 13.87 22.17
C LYS A 39 1.93 13.73 21.17
N TYR A 40 3.17 13.84 21.64
CA TYR A 40 4.38 13.75 20.81
C TYR A 40 5.52 13.08 21.56
N VAL A 41 6.54 12.75 20.82
CA VAL A 41 7.84 12.36 21.36
C VAL A 41 8.89 13.38 20.99
N VAL A 42 9.90 13.51 21.84
CA VAL A 42 11.14 14.22 21.58
C VAL A 42 12.21 13.17 21.30
N ALA A 43 12.66 13.09 20.06
CA ALA A 43 13.68 12.13 19.63
C ALA A 43 15.02 12.87 19.47
N ILE A 44 15.98 12.63 20.39
CA ILE A 44 17.26 13.32 20.44
C ILE A 44 18.32 12.43 19.82
N PHE A 45 19.05 12.95 18.84
CA PHE A 45 20.19 12.24 18.22
C PHE A 45 21.31 12.06 19.23
N ARG A 46 21.87 10.85 19.32
CA ARG A 46 23.00 10.54 20.24
C ARG A 46 24.30 11.19 19.81
N ASP A 47 24.50 11.34 18.50
CA ASP A 47 25.67 12.00 17.93
C ASP A 47 25.36 13.43 17.52
N LYS A 48 26.37 14.29 17.55
CA LYS A 48 26.24 15.66 17.06
C LYS A 48 26.05 15.63 15.54
N LEU A 49 24.96 16.27 15.10
CA LEU A 49 24.71 16.45 13.68
C LEU A 49 25.58 17.56 13.10
N ASP A 50 26.03 17.36 11.87
CA ASP A 50 26.73 18.40 11.11
C ASP A 50 25.75 19.49 10.60
N PHE A 51 26.29 20.51 9.93
CA PHE A 51 25.51 21.61 9.42
C PHE A 51 24.46 21.18 8.40
N ASN A 52 24.83 20.29 7.46
CA ASN A 52 23.94 19.83 6.40
C ASN A 52 22.79 18.98 6.96
N GLN A 53 23.07 18.14 7.94
CA GLN A 53 22.07 17.33 8.63
C GLN A 53 21.05 18.20 9.38
N LYS A 54 21.51 19.23 10.09
CA LYS A 54 20.63 20.19 10.78
C LYS A 54 19.78 20.99 9.79
N GLU A 55 20.38 21.47 8.70
CA GLU A 55 19.67 22.20 7.65
C GLU A 55 18.59 21.33 6.97
N ARG A 56 18.88 20.05 6.73
CA ARG A 56 17.90 19.07 6.25
C ARG A 56 16.70 18.99 7.17
N LEU A 57 16.93 18.77 8.47
CA LEU A 57 15.86 18.67 9.47
C LEU A 57 15.00 19.93 9.50
N GLN A 58 15.62 21.11 9.47
CA GLN A 58 14.90 22.38 9.44
C GLN A 58 14.04 22.52 8.17
N LYS A 59 14.54 22.11 7.00
CA LYS A 59 13.73 22.11 5.77
C LYS A 59 12.57 21.13 5.82
N ILE A 60 12.80 19.93 6.35
CA ILE A 60 11.77 18.90 6.52
C ILE A 60 10.67 19.39 7.45
N THR A 61 11.04 19.95 8.61
CA THR A 61 10.08 20.35 9.65
C THR A 61 9.41 21.70 9.40
N ASN A 62 9.93 22.53 8.50
CA ASN A 62 9.38 23.83 8.16
C ASN A 62 8.82 23.84 6.74
N LYS A 63 9.67 23.93 5.70
CA LYS A 63 9.24 24.08 4.30
C LYS A 63 8.32 22.95 3.86
N TYR A 64 8.76 21.71 4.02
CA TYR A 64 8.00 20.54 3.51
C TYR A 64 6.79 20.23 4.38
N TYR A 65 6.89 20.38 5.70
CA TYR A 65 5.73 20.25 6.59
C TYR A 65 4.63 21.26 6.21
N THR A 66 4.97 22.54 6.04
CA THR A 66 4.02 23.59 5.64
C THR A 66 3.42 23.32 4.26
N GLN A 67 4.22 22.82 3.33
CA GLN A 67 3.75 22.46 1.98
C GLN A 67 2.72 21.32 2.02
N ILE A 68 2.88 20.35 2.93
CA ILE A 68 1.86 19.31 3.13
C ILE A 68 0.62 19.91 3.80
N GLN A 69 0.81 20.63 4.90
CA GLN A 69 -0.27 21.18 5.72
C GLN A 69 -1.21 22.09 4.93
N ASN A 70 -0.66 22.96 4.10
CA ASN A 70 -1.41 23.91 3.29
C ASN A 70 -1.84 23.35 1.94
N GLY A 71 -1.41 22.14 1.58
CA GLY A 71 -1.75 21.48 0.33
C GLY A 71 -3.08 20.74 0.39
N GLU A 72 -3.59 20.39 -0.78
CA GLU A 72 -4.78 19.53 -0.88
C GLU A 72 -4.61 18.23 -0.10
N ALA A 73 -5.64 17.85 0.66
CA ALA A 73 -5.66 16.69 1.55
C ALA A 73 -4.53 16.69 2.59
N GLY A 74 -4.01 17.85 2.99
CA GLY A 74 -2.88 17.96 3.94
C GLY A 74 -3.18 17.28 5.28
N GLU A 75 -4.38 17.48 5.80
CA GLU A 75 -4.83 16.85 7.05
C GLU A 75 -4.84 15.31 6.94
N TYR A 76 -5.31 14.75 5.82
CA TYR A 76 -5.26 13.31 5.57
C TYR A 76 -3.81 12.79 5.59
N TYR A 77 -2.90 13.46 4.90
CA TYR A 77 -1.50 13.03 4.85
C TYR A 77 -0.83 13.09 6.22
N LEU A 78 -0.97 14.19 6.96
CA LEU A 78 -0.33 14.37 8.27
C LEU A 78 -0.97 13.50 9.36
N ASN A 79 -2.26 13.21 9.28
CA ASN A 79 -2.95 12.43 10.29
C ASN A 79 -2.95 10.92 10.02
N GLU A 80 -3.02 10.49 8.75
CA GLU A 80 -3.23 9.08 8.42
C GLU A 80 -2.01 8.43 7.75
N VAL A 81 -1.27 9.17 6.90
CA VAL A 81 -0.24 8.57 6.04
C VAL A 81 1.17 8.77 6.57
N PHE A 82 1.44 9.91 7.21
CA PHE A 82 2.77 10.26 7.70
C PHE A 82 2.83 10.44 9.21
N ARG A 83 3.94 10.09 9.82
CA ARG A 83 4.38 10.61 11.11
C ARG A 83 5.52 11.58 10.86
N TRP A 84 5.12 12.74 10.35
CA TRP A 84 6.04 13.76 9.90
C TRP A 84 6.62 14.51 11.10
N PRO A 85 7.96 14.71 11.19
CA PRO A 85 8.56 15.53 12.23
C PRO A 85 8.11 16.99 12.08
N THR A 86 7.65 17.58 13.19
CA THR A 86 6.98 18.88 13.18
C THR A 86 7.87 20.03 13.63
N ASP A 87 9.00 19.73 14.28
CA ASP A 87 9.93 20.76 14.75
C ASP A 87 11.33 20.19 15.03
N VAL A 88 12.32 21.07 15.16
CA VAL A 88 13.69 20.76 15.57
C VAL A 88 13.98 21.47 16.89
N ILE A 89 14.64 20.79 17.82
CA ILE A 89 15.05 21.33 19.12
C ILE A 89 16.54 21.10 19.36
N GLU A 90 17.10 21.79 20.33
CA GLU A 90 18.43 21.52 20.87
C GLU A 90 18.35 21.28 22.38
N HIS A 91 19.04 20.24 22.85
CA HIS A 91 19.15 19.89 24.26
C HIS A 91 20.56 19.34 24.53
N ASN A 92 21.28 19.96 25.52
CA ASN A 92 22.64 19.57 25.89
C ASN A 92 23.61 19.46 24.68
N ASN A 93 23.57 20.44 23.77
CA ASN A 93 24.34 20.49 22.53
C ASN A 93 24.06 19.33 21.55
N LEU A 94 22.97 18.58 21.74
CA LEU A 94 22.48 17.56 20.82
C LEU A 94 21.20 18.07 20.15
N THR A 95 21.05 17.72 18.87
CA THR A 95 19.84 18.04 18.10
C THR A 95 18.78 16.99 18.35
N GLY A 96 17.53 17.42 18.44
CA GLY A 96 16.37 16.52 18.49
C GLY A 96 15.25 17.00 17.59
N ILE A 97 14.29 16.12 17.36
CA ILE A 97 13.08 16.40 16.58
C ILE A 97 11.82 16.12 17.41
N ILE A 98 10.76 16.84 17.09
CA ILE A 98 9.43 16.60 17.63
C ILE A 98 8.64 15.79 16.62
N VAL A 99 8.15 14.62 17.04
CA VAL A 99 7.35 13.74 16.19
C VAL A 99 6.01 13.43 16.86
N PRO A 100 4.86 13.57 16.17
CA PRO A 100 3.56 13.19 16.73
C PRO A 100 3.54 11.73 17.14
N LEU A 101 2.93 11.42 18.29
CA LEU A 101 2.81 10.03 18.76
C LEU A 101 2.03 9.17 17.77
N TYR A 102 2.41 7.90 17.67
CA TYR A 102 1.68 6.93 16.85
C TYR A 102 0.26 6.73 17.37
N LYS A 103 -0.69 6.57 16.45
CA LYS A 103 -2.09 6.33 16.83
C LYS A 103 -2.25 4.96 17.48
N PRO A 104 -3.17 4.80 18.47
CA PRO A 104 -3.36 3.53 19.18
C PRO A 104 -3.62 2.32 18.28
N LYS A 105 -4.22 2.50 17.11
CA LYS A 105 -4.47 1.42 16.14
C LYS A 105 -3.20 0.73 15.65
N PHE A 106 -2.05 1.43 15.66
CA PHE A 106 -0.76 0.89 15.24
C PHE A 106 -0.02 0.12 16.35
N PHE A 107 -0.69 -0.20 17.44
CA PHE A 107 -0.17 -1.07 18.49
C PHE A 107 -1.02 -2.33 18.58
N PHE A 108 -0.38 -3.48 18.84
CA PHE A 108 -1.09 -4.73 19.02
C PHE A 108 -2.00 -4.66 20.25
N ARG A 109 -3.30 -4.91 20.04
CA ARG A 109 -4.29 -4.98 21.13
C ARG A 109 -4.19 -6.31 21.87
N LYS A 110 -3.99 -7.40 21.14
CA LYS A 110 -3.82 -8.76 21.66
C LYS A 110 -2.41 -9.29 21.39
N GLY A 111 -1.92 -9.19 20.17
CA GLY A 111 -0.64 -9.69 19.74
C GLY A 111 -0.72 -11.10 19.18
N TYR A 112 -0.03 -12.08 19.81
CA TYR A 112 -0.11 -13.47 19.38
C TYR A 112 -1.42 -14.14 19.79
N GLN A 113 -1.79 -15.21 19.07
CA GLN A 113 -3.00 -16.00 19.35
C GLN A 113 -2.95 -16.63 20.76
N THR A 114 -1.77 -17.07 21.19
CA THR A 114 -1.53 -17.84 22.41
C THR A 114 -0.78 -17.09 23.50
N SER A 115 -0.35 -15.84 23.26
CA SER A 115 0.55 -15.11 24.15
C SER A 115 0.43 -13.60 23.95
N GLU A 116 0.61 -12.84 25.02
CA GLU A 116 0.58 -11.37 25.03
C GLU A 116 1.98 -10.72 24.85
N LEU A 117 3.02 -11.49 24.52
CA LEU A 117 4.41 -11.01 24.43
C LEU A 117 4.63 -9.81 23.51
N ILE A 118 3.76 -9.59 22.52
CA ILE A 118 3.83 -8.44 21.63
C ILE A 118 2.66 -7.46 21.83
N GLN A 119 1.81 -7.67 22.82
CA GLN A 119 0.77 -6.71 23.17
C GLN A 119 1.40 -5.37 23.52
N GLY A 120 0.84 -4.30 22.97
CA GLY A 120 1.38 -2.95 23.12
C GLY A 120 2.62 -2.64 22.28
N LYS A 121 3.18 -3.61 21.54
CA LYS A 121 4.23 -3.34 20.57
C LYS A 121 3.66 -2.75 19.28
N GLU A 122 4.49 -2.02 18.56
CA GLU A 122 4.13 -1.41 17.28
C GLU A 122 3.83 -2.46 16.22
N LYS A 123 2.76 -2.24 15.46
CA LYS A 123 2.39 -3.02 14.27
C LYS A 123 3.26 -2.63 13.07
N ASN A 124 4.56 -2.83 13.21
CA ASN A 124 5.51 -2.61 12.13
C ASN A 124 5.21 -3.56 10.96
N GLY A 125 5.39 -3.11 9.73
CA GLY A 125 5.04 -3.87 8.52
C GLY A 125 5.65 -5.26 8.43
N LYS A 126 6.84 -5.47 9.02
CA LYS A 126 7.51 -6.77 9.05
C LYS A 126 6.68 -7.91 9.65
N TRP A 127 5.76 -7.62 10.58
CA TRP A 127 4.89 -8.63 11.18
C TRP A 127 3.90 -9.21 10.18
N PHE A 128 3.62 -8.48 9.11
CA PHE A 128 2.55 -8.80 8.15
C PHE A 128 3.08 -9.10 6.75
N ALA A 129 4.35 -8.79 6.46
CA ALA A 129 4.98 -8.94 5.15
C ALA A 129 5.28 -10.40 4.78
N GLY A 130 5.44 -11.29 5.77
CA GLY A 130 5.73 -12.72 5.58
C GLY A 130 4.58 -13.62 6.02
N ALA A 131 4.60 -14.86 5.53
CA ALA A 131 3.55 -15.84 5.80
C ALA A 131 3.61 -16.46 7.19
N LYS A 132 4.80 -16.57 7.78
CA LYS A 132 5.08 -17.30 9.03
C LYS A 132 4.12 -16.94 10.16
N PHE A 133 3.96 -15.66 10.47
CA PHE A 133 3.10 -15.20 11.57
C PHE A 133 1.59 -15.30 11.27
N ARG A 134 1.21 -15.67 10.07
CA ARG A 134 -0.16 -15.93 9.63
C ARG A 134 -0.50 -17.42 9.65
N ASN A 135 0.53 -18.29 9.61
CA ASN A 135 0.33 -19.73 9.50
C ASN A 135 -0.41 -20.26 10.73
N PRO A 136 -1.55 -20.98 10.55
CA PRO A 136 -2.39 -21.45 11.66
C PRO A 136 -1.67 -22.41 12.61
N HIS A 137 -0.61 -23.07 12.16
CA HIS A 137 0.16 -24.04 12.93
C HIS A 137 1.43 -23.43 13.56
N PHE A 138 1.73 -22.14 13.29
CA PHE A 138 2.91 -21.50 13.88
C PHE A 138 2.64 -21.11 15.35
N PRO A 139 3.49 -21.51 16.31
CA PRO A 139 3.25 -21.26 17.74
C PRO A 139 3.07 -19.80 18.13
N LEU A 140 3.77 -18.89 17.41
CA LEU A 140 3.69 -17.44 17.63
C LEU A 140 2.86 -16.75 16.53
N ARG A 141 1.76 -17.38 16.14
CA ARG A 141 0.82 -16.78 15.19
C ARG A 141 0.19 -15.52 15.75
N ILE A 142 0.11 -14.48 14.93
CA ILE A 142 -0.64 -13.26 15.27
C ILE A 142 -2.13 -13.61 15.37
N ALA A 143 -2.81 -13.00 16.35
CA ALA A 143 -4.24 -13.22 16.58
C ALA A 143 -5.06 -12.81 15.33
N ASN A 144 -6.09 -13.59 14.99
CA ASN A 144 -6.95 -13.32 13.83
C ASN A 144 -7.57 -11.93 13.86
N SER A 145 -7.87 -11.41 15.06
CA SER A 145 -8.40 -10.06 15.28
C SER A 145 -7.43 -8.93 14.88
N GLU A 146 -6.17 -9.26 14.58
CA GLU A 146 -5.13 -8.31 14.18
C GLU A 146 -4.71 -8.44 12.71
N LEU A 147 -5.11 -9.54 12.02
CA LEU A 147 -4.61 -9.87 10.69
C LEU A 147 -5.38 -9.20 9.54
N GLY A 148 -6.64 -8.79 9.76
CA GLY A 148 -7.50 -8.31 8.68
C GLY A 148 -7.80 -9.39 7.63
N ASP A 149 -8.39 -8.99 6.51
CA ASP A 149 -8.66 -9.81 5.34
C ASP A 149 -7.83 -9.35 4.13
N TRP A 150 -7.88 -10.10 3.01
CA TRP A 150 -7.04 -9.79 1.85
C TRP A 150 -7.34 -8.41 1.23
N LEU A 151 -8.62 -8.00 1.16
CA LEU A 151 -9.01 -6.64 0.72
C LEU A 151 -8.39 -5.55 1.60
N SER A 152 -8.22 -5.81 2.89
CA SER A 152 -7.59 -4.87 3.83
C SER A 152 -6.17 -4.51 3.42
N TYR A 153 -5.40 -5.48 2.92
CA TYR A 153 -4.02 -5.24 2.46
C TYR A 153 -3.96 -4.40 1.17
N PHE A 154 -4.98 -4.48 0.30
CA PHE A 154 -5.06 -3.55 -0.85
C PHE A 154 -5.19 -2.10 -0.37
N GLN A 155 -6.01 -1.85 0.65
CA GLN A 155 -6.15 -0.49 1.21
C GLN A 155 -4.87 0.00 1.90
N VAL A 156 -4.16 -0.89 2.61
CA VAL A 156 -2.82 -0.62 3.14
C VAL A 156 -1.87 -0.20 2.02
N CYS A 157 -1.82 -0.96 0.92
CA CYS A 157 -0.98 -0.66 -0.25
C CYS A 157 -1.37 0.64 -0.95
N VAL A 158 -2.67 0.96 -1.05
CA VAL A 158 -3.15 2.26 -1.58
C VAL A 158 -2.61 3.42 -0.74
N ASN A 159 -2.66 3.33 0.60
CA ASN A 159 -2.15 4.39 1.48
C ASN A 159 -0.63 4.57 1.33
N LEU A 160 0.13 3.48 1.19
CA LEU A 160 1.58 3.55 0.93
C LEU A 160 1.87 4.19 -0.43
N SER A 161 1.16 3.78 -1.48
CA SER A 161 1.30 4.38 -2.82
C SER A 161 1.02 5.89 -2.81
N ARG A 162 -0.04 6.33 -2.10
CA ARG A 162 -0.36 7.75 -1.89
C ARG A 162 0.76 8.50 -1.17
N GLY A 163 1.33 7.90 -0.12
CA GLY A 163 2.44 8.48 0.62
C GLY A 163 3.66 8.71 -0.28
N VAL A 164 4.09 7.70 -1.02
CA VAL A 164 5.21 7.81 -1.96
C VAL A 164 4.90 8.83 -3.06
N LYS A 165 3.69 8.79 -3.65
CA LYS A 165 3.24 9.79 -4.64
C LYS A 165 3.36 11.22 -4.11
N LYS A 166 2.90 11.47 -2.87
CA LYS A 166 2.96 12.80 -2.25
C LYS A 166 4.40 13.25 -2.01
N MET A 167 5.28 12.38 -1.50
CA MET A 167 6.70 12.71 -1.31
C MET A 167 7.39 13.02 -2.65
N HIS A 168 7.18 12.19 -3.66
CA HIS A 168 7.77 12.38 -4.98
C HIS A 168 7.28 13.66 -5.67
N ALA A 169 6.00 14.04 -5.50
CA ALA A 169 5.46 15.31 -5.99
C ALA A 169 6.12 16.54 -5.33
N MET A 170 6.62 16.40 -4.11
CA MET A 170 7.40 17.44 -3.42
C MET A 170 8.90 17.40 -3.73
N GLY A 171 9.34 16.48 -4.60
CA GLY A 171 10.75 16.29 -4.93
C GLY A 171 11.54 15.51 -3.89
N LEU A 172 10.89 14.84 -2.95
CA LEU A 172 11.53 14.06 -1.88
C LEU A 172 11.58 12.57 -2.22
N ALA A 173 12.53 11.85 -1.60
CA ALA A 173 12.56 10.39 -1.58
C ALA A 173 12.76 9.89 -0.14
N HIS A 174 12.21 8.70 0.16
CA HIS A 174 12.32 8.12 1.51
C HIS A 174 13.71 7.57 1.79
N SER A 175 14.39 7.05 0.78
CA SER A 175 15.71 6.39 0.83
C SER A 175 15.76 5.05 1.58
N ASP A 176 14.97 4.83 2.60
CA ASP A 176 14.85 3.58 3.36
C ASP A 176 13.39 3.16 3.49
N LEU A 177 12.66 3.16 2.37
CA LEU A 177 11.31 2.63 2.33
C LEU A 177 11.35 1.10 2.49
N SER A 178 10.86 0.62 3.63
CA SER A 178 10.89 -0.80 3.98
C SER A 178 9.75 -1.15 4.93
N TYR A 179 9.52 -2.42 5.19
CA TYR A 179 8.55 -2.86 6.19
C TYR A 179 8.91 -2.40 7.63
N ASN A 180 10.14 -1.97 7.90
CA ASN A 180 10.53 -1.42 9.20
C ASN A 180 10.05 0.01 9.40
N ASN A 181 9.94 0.78 8.30
CA ASN A 181 9.60 2.18 8.30
C ASN A 181 8.14 2.46 7.91
N VAL A 182 7.29 1.43 8.00
CA VAL A 182 5.83 1.55 7.87
C VAL A 182 5.13 0.87 9.04
N LEU A 183 4.14 1.53 9.61
CA LEU A 183 3.19 0.95 10.56
C LEU A 183 1.90 0.63 9.82
N ILE A 184 1.34 -0.56 10.06
CA ILE A 184 0.09 -0.93 9.42
C ILE A 184 -0.92 -1.44 10.43
N ASP A 185 -2.19 -1.16 10.18
CA ASP A 185 -3.30 -1.85 10.82
C ASP A 185 -4.20 -2.46 9.74
N PRO A 186 -4.06 -3.76 9.44
CA PRO A 186 -4.88 -4.40 8.43
C PRO A 186 -6.37 -4.41 8.78
N VAL A 187 -6.73 -4.42 10.06
CA VAL A 187 -8.13 -4.44 10.50
C VAL A 187 -8.81 -3.11 10.21
N GLU A 188 -8.14 -2.00 10.50
CA GLU A 188 -8.62 -0.64 10.20
C GLU A 188 -8.19 -0.17 8.80
N ARG A 189 -7.56 -1.05 7.99
CA ARG A 189 -7.14 -0.79 6.60
C ARG A 189 -6.25 0.43 6.46
N SER A 190 -5.32 0.58 7.40
CA SER A 190 -4.52 1.78 7.57
C SER A 190 -3.03 1.50 7.44
N ALA A 191 -2.29 2.44 6.88
CA ALA A 191 -0.83 2.41 6.83
C ALA A 191 -0.26 3.81 7.08
N CYS A 192 0.88 3.86 7.76
CA CYS A 192 1.56 5.11 8.10
C CYS A 192 3.07 4.96 7.90
N MET A 193 3.68 5.89 7.18
CA MET A 193 5.13 5.98 7.02
C MET A 193 5.75 6.72 8.20
N ILE A 194 6.86 6.19 8.69
CA ILE A 194 7.63 6.72 9.82
C ILE A 194 9.09 6.94 9.42
N ASP A 195 9.87 7.50 10.32
CA ASP A 195 11.31 7.79 10.13
C ASP A 195 11.59 8.74 8.95
N LEU A 196 10.81 9.84 8.89
CA LEU A 196 10.81 10.80 7.79
C LEU A 196 11.82 11.95 7.99
N ASP A 197 12.67 11.89 8.99
CA ASP A 197 13.71 12.89 9.23
C ASP A 197 14.95 12.69 8.36
N GLY A 198 15.15 11.49 7.80
CA GLY A 198 16.23 11.15 6.86
C GLY A 198 15.89 11.30 5.38
N LEU A 199 14.80 12.01 5.02
CA LEU A 199 14.38 12.15 3.63
C LEU A 199 15.48 12.75 2.74
N VAL A 200 15.62 12.18 1.54
CA VAL A 200 16.51 12.70 0.49
C VAL A 200 15.87 13.90 -0.18
N VAL A 201 16.63 14.99 -0.25
CA VAL A 201 16.30 16.18 -1.06
C VAL A 201 17.27 16.21 -2.24
N PRO A 202 16.86 15.79 -3.46
CA PRO A 202 17.76 15.69 -4.60
C PRO A 202 18.50 17.01 -4.89
N GLY A 203 19.81 16.90 -5.14
CA GLY A 203 20.67 18.04 -5.40
C GLY A 203 21.05 18.91 -4.20
N LEU A 204 20.47 18.63 -2.99
CA LEU A 204 20.78 19.35 -1.75
C LEU A 204 21.27 18.41 -0.66
N PHE A 205 20.49 17.40 -0.31
CA PHE A 205 20.79 16.47 0.79
C PHE A 205 20.68 15.04 0.28
N PRO A 206 21.81 14.38 -0.04
CA PRO A 206 21.83 12.98 -0.46
C PRO A 206 21.45 12.05 0.70
N ALA A 207 21.18 10.79 0.37
CA ALA A 207 20.91 9.76 1.36
C ALA A 207 22.13 9.51 2.26
N GLU A 208 21.90 9.44 3.57
CA GLU A 208 22.93 9.06 4.56
C GLU A 208 23.04 7.55 4.71
N VAL A 209 21.91 6.86 4.53
CA VAL A 209 21.81 5.40 4.58
C VAL A 209 21.45 4.87 3.20
N ILE A 210 21.89 3.63 2.93
CA ILE A 210 21.57 2.96 1.64
C ILE A 210 20.25 2.20 1.69
N GLY A 211 19.64 2.04 2.87
CA GLY A 211 18.37 1.38 3.09
C GLY A 211 18.47 0.01 3.78
N THR A 212 17.32 -0.60 4.01
CA THR A 212 17.17 -1.95 4.55
C THR A 212 17.46 -2.99 3.47
N ALA A 213 18.33 -3.97 3.74
CA ALA A 213 18.93 -4.89 2.76
C ALA A 213 17.94 -5.47 1.73
N GLU A 214 16.76 -5.91 2.16
CA GLU A 214 15.75 -6.54 1.28
C GLU A 214 15.02 -5.54 0.36
N PHE A 215 15.18 -4.23 0.58
CA PHE A 215 14.48 -3.16 -0.15
C PHE A 215 15.42 -2.26 -0.95
N ILE A 216 16.74 -2.47 -0.82
CA ILE A 216 17.73 -1.72 -1.58
C ILE A 216 17.60 -2.06 -3.05
N ALA A 217 17.50 -1.03 -3.89
CA ALA A 217 17.42 -1.22 -5.33
C ALA A 217 18.73 -1.84 -5.89
N PRO A 218 18.66 -2.74 -6.89
CA PRO A 218 19.82 -3.46 -7.42
C PRO A 218 20.98 -2.56 -7.82
N GLU A 219 20.73 -1.41 -8.43
CA GLU A 219 21.76 -0.44 -8.85
C GLU A 219 22.51 0.19 -7.68
N VAL A 220 21.86 0.37 -6.54
CA VAL A 220 22.50 0.89 -5.31
C VAL A 220 23.36 -0.21 -4.68
N LEU A 221 22.82 -1.41 -4.60
CA LEU A 221 23.51 -2.54 -3.98
C LEU A 221 24.75 -2.94 -4.79
N SER A 222 24.63 -2.97 -6.12
CA SER A 222 25.74 -3.32 -7.04
C SER A 222 26.91 -2.33 -6.98
N THR A 223 26.69 -1.09 -6.59
CA THR A 223 27.73 -0.06 -6.47
C THR A 223 28.13 0.26 -5.02
N LYS A 224 27.61 -0.48 -4.04
CA LYS A 224 27.86 -0.25 -2.61
C LYS A 224 29.35 -0.32 -2.23
N HIS A 225 30.11 -1.11 -2.97
CA HIS A 225 31.56 -1.32 -2.75
C HIS A 225 32.43 -0.12 -3.16
N LEU A 226 31.88 0.82 -3.95
CA LEU A 226 32.59 2.04 -4.35
C LEU A 226 32.68 3.03 -3.20
N ASP A 227 33.68 3.90 -3.22
CA ASP A 227 33.83 4.97 -2.24
C ASP A 227 32.63 5.92 -2.24
N LYS A 228 32.38 6.58 -1.10
CA LYS A 228 31.21 7.47 -0.96
C LYS A 228 31.19 8.60 -1.98
N ASP A 229 32.34 9.08 -2.36
CA ASP A 229 32.52 10.21 -3.30
C ASP A 229 32.75 9.75 -4.76
N ASP A 230 32.70 8.44 -5.02
CA ASP A 230 32.84 7.91 -6.39
C ASP A 230 31.61 8.32 -7.23
N PRO A 231 31.79 8.98 -8.38
CA PRO A 231 30.69 9.45 -9.24
C PRO A 231 29.85 8.30 -9.82
N ASN A 232 30.38 7.07 -9.83
CA ASN A 232 29.66 5.89 -10.30
C ASN A 232 28.81 5.25 -9.19
N ARG A 233 29.03 5.59 -7.92
CA ARG A 233 28.25 5.08 -6.80
C ARG A 233 26.83 5.60 -6.89
N LYS A 234 25.86 4.67 -6.94
CA LYS A 234 24.43 5.00 -6.94
C LYS A 234 23.94 5.16 -5.51
N LEU A 235 23.24 6.24 -5.26
CA LEU A 235 22.63 6.55 -3.97
C LEU A 235 21.11 6.46 -4.06
N PRO A 236 20.44 6.16 -2.95
CA PRO A 236 18.98 6.18 -2.88
C PRO A 236 18.39 7.51 -3.37
N ASN A 237 17.31 7.40 -4.12
CA ASN A 237 16.58 8.52 -4.73
C ASN A 237 15.14 8.08 -5.03
N ARG A 238 14.35 8.90 -5.74
CA ARG A 238 12.95 8.56 -6.08
C ARG A 238 12.81 7.27 -6.91
N LEU A 239 13.77 6.94 -7.76
CA LEU A 239 13.70 5.68 -8.54
C LEU A 239 13.94 4.46 -7.66
N THR A 240 14.70 4.59 -6.59
CA THR A 240 14.88 3.49 -5.62
C THR A 240 13.63 3.28 -4.75
N ASP A 241 12.90 4.34 -4.41
CA ASP A 241 11.56 4.19 -3.78
C ASP A 241 10.59 3.45 -4.70
N LEU A 242 10.69 3.66 -6.04
CA LEU A 242 9.89 2.92 -7.04
C LEU A 242 10.31 1.46 -7.22
N HIS A 243 11.42 1.02 -6.61
CA HIS A 243 11.75 -0.39 -6.40
C HIS A 243 11.17 -0.89 -5.07
N ALA A 244 11.38 -0.16 -3.98
CA ALA A 244 10.98 -0.58 -2.63
C ALA A 244 9.46 -0.65 -2.44
N LEU A 245 8.69 0.29 -3.00
CA LEU A 245 7.22 0.30 -2.93
C LEU A 245 6.60 -0.98 -3.51
N PRO A 246 6.89 -1.42 -4.74
CA PRO A 246 6.35 -2.68 -5.26
C PRO A 246 6.83 -3.92 -4.52
N VAL A 247 8.03 -3.93 -3.93
CA VAL A 247 8.46 -5.01 -3.03
C VAL A 247 7.53 -5.08 -1.83
N LEU A 248 7.20 -3.95 -1.18
CA LEU A 248 6.23 -3.90 -0.09
C LEU A 248 4.83 -4.36 -0.53
N ILE A 249 4.34 -3.87 -1.67
CA ILE A 249 3.02 -4.27 -2.21
C ILE A 249 2.98 -5.78 -2.44
N TYR A 250 4.00 -6.34 -3.08
CA TYR A 250 4.09 -7.77 -3.33
C TYR A 250 4.11 -8.57 -2.03
N MET A 251 4.91 -8.14 -1.06
CA MET A 251 5.01 -8.81 0.25
C MET A 251 3.72 -8.73 1.06
N PHE A 252 3.00 -7.61 1.03
CA PHE A 252 1.72 -7.50 1.75
C PHE A 252 0.58 -8.29 1.08
N LEU A 253 0.59 -8.45 -0.24
CA LEU A 253 -0.46 -9.19 -0.96
C LEU A 253 -0.17 -10.69 -1.07
N LEU A 254 1.11 -11.09 -1.12
CA LEU A 254 1.53 -12.47 -1.41
C LEU A 254 2.40 -13.10 -0.30
N HIS A 255 2.69 -12.35 0.76
CA HIS A 255 3.42 -12.78 1.97
C HIS A 255 4.74 -13.51 1.70
N ARG A 256 5.42 -13.14 0.61
CA ARG A 256 6.75 -13.62 0.21
C ARG A 256 7.51 -12.49 -0.49
N HIS A 257 8.84 -12.59 -0.53
CA HIS A 257 9.69 -11.60 -1.20
C HIS A 257 9.78 -11.87 -2.70
N PRO A 258 9.66 -10.86 -3.61
CA PRO A 258 9.63 -11.09 -5.05
C PRO A 258 10.96 -11.56 -5.65
N LEU A 259 12.09 -11.37 -4.96
CA LEU A 259 13.41 -11.70 -5.50
C LEU A 259 14.11 -12.86 -4.76
N LYS A 260 13.60 -13.28 -3.58
CA LYS A 260 14.18 -14.40 -2.80
C LYS A 260 13.64 -15.73 -3.29
N GLY A 261 14.36 -16.36 -4.20
CA GLY A 261 14.00 -17.64 -4.81
C GLY A 261 14.96 -18.78 -4.49
N GLY A 262 15.06 -19.71 -5.43
CA GLY A 262 15.88 -20.93 -5.29
C GLY A 262 17.24 -20.89 -5.96
N LYS A 263 17.61 -19.79 -6.63
CA LYS A 263 18.89 -19.64 -7.32
C LYS A 263 19.98 -19.21 -6.35
N VAL A 264 21.08 -19.93 -6.36
CA VAL A 264 22.29 -19.63 -5.56
C VAL A 264 23.37 -19.14 -6.52
N HIS A 265 23.98 -18.01 -6.22
CA HIS A 265 24.98 -17.35 -7.05
C HIS A 265 26.40 -17.50 -6.49
N ASP A 266 26.53 -17.68 -5.17
CA ASP A 266 27.81 -17.88 -4.49
C ASP A 266 27.66 -18.85 -3.31
N LEU A 267 28.71 -19.52 -2.91
CA LEU A 267 28.75 -20.37 -1.72
C LEU A 267 28.82 -19.56 -0.42
N ASP A 268 29.37 -18.36 -0.50
CA ASP A 268 29.40 -17.41 0.60
C ASP A 268 28.00 -16.75 0.69
N THR A 269 27.33 -16.91 1.83
CA THR A 269 25.95 -16.47 2.03
C THR A 269 25.81 -14.94 1.91
N GLU A 270 26.78 -14.17 2.43
CA GLU A 270 26.71 -12.70 2.36
C GLU A 270 26.88 -12.23 0.91
N LYS A 271 27.78 -12.89 0.18
CA LYS A 271 28.00 -12.59 -1.23
C LYS A 271 26.84 -13.07 -2.11
N ASP A 272 26.24 -14.22 -1.78
CA ASP A 272 25.03 -14.69 -2.45
C ASP A 272 23.86 -13.72 -2.27
N ASP A 273 23.61 -13.23 -1.05
CA ASP A 273 22.58 -12.22 -0.76
C ASP A 273 22.84 -10.93 -1.53
N LEU A 274 24.08 -10.45 -1.59
CA LEU A 274 24.43 -9.25 -2.35
C LEU A 274 24.20 -9.42 -3.86
N LEU A 275 24.53 -10.57 -4.42
CA LEU A 275 24.31 -10.87 -5.83
C LEU A 275 22.81 -11.05 -6.14
N SER A 276 22.11 -11.80 -5.30
CA SER A 276 20.68 -12.14 -5.49
C SER A 276 19.76 -10.92 -5.40
N MET A 277 20.13 -9.91 -4.61
CA MET A 277 19.38 -8.66 -4.48
C MET A 277 19.94 -7.53 -5.35
N GLY A 278 21.17 -7.65 -5.85
CA GLY A 278 21.90 -6.66 -6.62
C GLY A 278 22.01 -7.01 -8.10
N GLU A 279 23.25 -7.19 -8.54
CA GLU A 279 23.61 -7.39 -9.96
C GLU A 279 22.88 -8.56 -10.63
N LYS A 280 22.62 -9.65 -9.90
CA LYS A 280 21.98 -10.87 -10.39
C LYS A 280 20.54 -11.03 -9.91
N ALA A 281 19.94 -9.96 -9.39
CA ALA A 281 18.54 -9.97 -8.95
C ALA A 281 17.63 -10.46 -10.07
N MET A 282 16.69 -11.36 -9.72
CA MET A 282 15.73 -11.94 -10.66
C MET A 282 14.39 -12.18 -9.97
N PHE A 283 13.32 -11.85 -10.67
CA PHE A 283 11.96 -12.11 -10.18
C PHE A 283 11.70 -13.60 -10.02
N ILE A 284 11.16 -14.02 -8.87
CA ILE A 284 10.88 -15.43 -8.57
C ILE A 284 9.81 -16.06 -9.46
N GLU A 285 8.95 -15.23 -10.05
CA GLU A 285 7.89 -15.63 -10.98
C GLU A 285 8.13 -15.03 -12.37
N HIS A 286 9.40 -14.92 -12.79
CA HIS A 286 9.76 -14.41 -14.10
C HIS A 286 9.07 -15.23 -15.21
N PRO A 287 8.44 -14.58 -16.21
CA PRO A 287 7.54 -15.26 -17.16
C PRO A 287 8.26 -16.29 -18.08
N THR A 288 9.55 -16.11 -18.34
CA THR A 288 10.33 -16.95 -19.28
C THR A 288 11.55 -17.59 -18.64
N ASP A 289 12.01 -17.15 -17.47
CA ASP A 289 13.17 -17.72 -16.75
C ASP A 289 12.72 -18.23 -15.37
N ASP A 290 12.68 -19.53 -15.20
CA ASP A 290 12.25 -20.19 -13.97
C ASP A 290 13.39 -20.56 -13.02
N THR A 291 14.62 -20.18 -13.33
CA THR A 291 15.81 -20.57 -12.55
C THR A 291 15.82 -20.04 -11.12
N ASN A 292 15.12 -18.91 -10.85
CA ASN A 292 14.96 -18.35 -9.49
C ASN A 292 13.67 -18.77 -8.80
N ARG A 293 12.91 -19.73 -9.32
CA ARG A 293 11.69 -20.20 -8.64
C ARG A 293 12.02 -20.81 -7.27
N PRO A 294 11.19 -20.54 -6.22
CA PRO A 294 11.36 -21.17 -4.92
C PRO A 294 11.29 -22.70 -5.04
N LYS A 295 12.24 -23.40 -4.42
CA LYS A 295 12.23 -24.85 -4.32
C LYS A 295 11.51 -25.26 -3.04
N LEU A 296 10.35 -25.92 -3.14
CA LEU A 296 9.49 -26.22 -2.01
C LEU A 296 10.16 -27.02 -0.90
N ASN A 297 11.15 -27.85 -1.23
CA ASN A 297 11.94 -28.61 -0.26
C ASN A 297 12.94 -27.73 0.54
N GLN A 298 13.16 -26.49 0.11
CA GLN A 298 14.02 -25.50 0.79
C GLN A 298 13.21 -24.41 1.50
N VAL A 299 11.90 -24.37 1.28
CA VAL A 299 11.00 -23.39 1.91
C VAL A 299 10.57 -23.88 3.29
N SER A 300 10.53 -22.96 4.25
CA SER A 300 9.99 -23.26 5.58
C SER A 300 8.53 -23.71 5.50
N LYS A 301 8.18 -24.78 6.21
CA LYS A 301 6.78 -25.22 6.33
C LYS A 301 5.83 -24.11 6.84
N TRP A 302 6.37 -23.13 7.55
CA TRP A 302 5.61 -22.01 8.10
C TRP A 302 5.26 -20.96 7.07
N ASP A 303 5.95 -20.96 5.91
CA ASP A 303 5.69 -20.02 4.82
C ASP A 303 4.70 -20.60 3.78
N LEU A 304 4.32 -21.87 3.93
CA LEU A 304 3.30 -22.49 3.09
C LEU A 304 1.88 -22.09 3.55
N PRO A 305 0.91 -21.96 2.62
CA PRO A 305 1.03 -22.19 1.17
C PRO A 305 1.54 -20.98 0.37
N TRP A 306 1.82 -19.85 0.99
CA TRP A 306 2.15 -18.59 0.30
C TRP A 306 3.47 -18.64 -0.48
N ALA A 307 4.44 -19.40 -0.01
CA ALA A 307 5.70 -19.60 -0.75
C ALA A 307 5.57 -20.57 -1.94
N ASP A 308 4.45 -21.27 -2.08
CA ASP A 308 4.18 -22.13 -3.24
C ASP A 308 3.56 -21.30 -4.38
N ILE A 309 4.40 -20.83 -5.27
CA ILE A 309 4.00 -20.02 -6.43
C ILE A 309 3.14 -20.78 -7.45
N THR A 310 3.07 -22.11 -7.37
CA THR A 310 2.20 -22.90 -8.25
C THR A 310 0.76 -22.94 -7.73
N LYS A 311 0.57 -22.84 -6.41
CA LYS A 311 -0.75 -22.75 -5.78
C LYS A 311 -1.26 -21.31 -5.70
N LEU A 312 -0.38 -20.39 -5.34
CA LEU A 312 -0.70 -18.96 -5.17
C LEU A 312 0.24 -18.11 -6.03
N PRO A 313 0.14 -18.18 -7.38
CA PRO A 313 0.95 -17.34 -8.27
C PRO A 313 0.59 -15.86 -8.10
N TYR A 314 1.52 -14.95 -8.43
CA TYR A 314 1.24 -13.51 -8.37
C TYR A 314 0.07 -13.08 -9.25
N ALA A 315 -0.28 -13.86 -10.26
CA ALA A 315 -1.46 -13.63 -11.11
C ALA A 315 -2.79 -13.59 -10.34
N ILE A 316 -2.87 -14.18 -9.12
CA ILE A 316 -4.07 -14.05 -8.26
C ILE A 316 -4.37 -12.61 -7.86
N THR A 317 -3.39 -11.70 -7.97
CA THR A 317 -3.59 -10.28 -7.70
C THR A 317 -4.34 -9.54 -8.82
N GLY A 318 -4.69 -10.23 -9.89
CA GLY A 318 -5.45 -9.68 -11.01
C GLY A 318 -4.62 -9.02 -12.11
N PRO A 319 -5.24 -8.71 -13.26
CA PRO A 319 -4.54 -8.31 -14.46
C PRO A 319 -3.80 -6.97 -14.32
N TYR A 320 -4.38 -6.02 -13.61
CA TYR A 320 -3.78 -4.69 -13.45
C TYR A 320 -2.48 -4.73 -12.65
N LEU A 321 -2.46 -5.43 -11.52
CA LEU A 321 -1.26 -5.57 -10.70
C LEU A 321 -0.24 -6.51 -11.35
N LYS A 322 -0.70 -7.60 -11.99
CA LYS A 322 0.20 -8.49 -12.73
C LYS A 322 1.03 -7.72 -13.75
N THR A 323 0.40 -6.88 -14.54
CA THR A 323 1.10 -6.02 -15.54
C THR A 323 2.15 -5.12 -14.89
N LEU A 324 1.85 -4.52 -13.74
CA LEU A 324 2.80 -3.66 -13.05
C LEU A 324 3.94 -4.44 -12.38
N PHE A 325 3.66 -5.64 -11.86
CA PHE A 325 4.71 -6.52 -11.33
C PHE A 325 5.65 -7.00 -12.44
N ASP A 326 5.13 -7.37 -13.61
CA ASP A 326 5.97 -7.70 -14.78
C ASP A 326 6.84 -6.49 -15.16
N LYS A 327 6.24 -5.31 -15.27
CA LYS A 327 6.97 -4.08 -15.63
C LYS A 327 8.07 -3.73 -14.63
N VAL A 328 7.85 -3.88 -13.32
CA VAL A 328 8.85 -3.49 -12.31
C VAL A 328 9.90 -4.56 -12.07
N PHE A 329 9.53 -5.85 -12.03
CA PHE A 329 10.45 -6.93 -11.65
C PHE A 329 11.08 -7.65 -12.85
N VAL A 330 10.61 -7.39 -14.08
CA VAL A 330 11.24 -7.88 -15.31
C VAL A 330 11.91 -6.73 -16.03
N ASP A 331 11.14 -5.73 -16.51
CA ASP A 331 11.68 -4.63 -17.32
C ASP A 331 12.45 -3.61 -16.48
N GLY A 332 11.92 -3.24 -15.31
CA GLY A 332 12.41 -2.18 -14.43
C GLY A 332 13.40 -2.63 -13.36
N LEU A 333 13.67 -3.94 -13.21
CA LEU A 333 14.53 -4.44 -12.15
C LEU A 333 15.96 -3.89 -12.28
N HIS A 334 16.54 -4.01 -13.47
CA HIS A 334 17.87 -3.48 -13.82
C HIS A 334 17.82 -2.21 -14.69
N ASN A 335 16.62 -1.70 -14.98
CA ASN A 335 16.39 -0.45 -15.69
C ASN A 335 15.44 0.47 -14.90
N PRO A 336 15.96 1.28 -13.96
CA PRO A 336 15.16 2.07 -13.04
C PRO A 336 14.13 3.00 -13.72
N MET A 337 14.42 3.46 -14.95
CA MET A 337 13.53 4.35 -15.72
C MET A 337 12.25 3.67 -16.22
N GLN A 338 12.20 2.34 -16.24
CA GLN A 338 11.03 1.55 -16.65
C GLN A 338 10.08 1.27 -15.48
N ARG A 339 10.48 1.60 -14.25
CA ARG A 339 9.64 1.33 -13.06
C ARG A 339 8.36 2.16 -13.08
N PRO A 340 7.19 1.54 -12.83
CA PRO A 340 5.94 2.28 -12.66
C PRO A 340 6.04 3.29 -11.52
N ASN A 341 5.43 4.46 -11.69
CA ASN A 341 5.36 5.45 -10.63
C ASN A 341 4.30 5.09 -9.57
N ALA A 342 4.31 5.79 -8.44
CA ALA A 342 3.42 5.47 -7.31
C ALA A 342 1.92 5.69 -7.62
N GLU A 343 1.58 6.57 -8.57
CA GLU A 343 0.21 6.79 -9.01
C GLU A 343 -0.31 5.62 -9.85
N GLU A 344 0.53 5.04 -10.73
CA GLU A 344 0.17 3.83 -11.48
C GLU A 344 -0.19 2.67 -10.51
N TRP A 345 0.56 2.52 -9.41
CA TRP A 345 0.25 1.54 -8.36
C TRP A 345 -1.06 1.85 -7.64
N GLU A 346 -1.30 3.10 -7.25
CA GLU A 346 -2.57 3.50 -6.61
C GLU A 346 -3.76 3.17 -7.51
N ILE A 347 -3.72 3.54 -8.78
CA ILE A 347 -4.79 3.30 -9.75
C ILE A 347 -5.02 1.79 -9.96
N ALA A 348 -3.96 1.01 -10.14
CA ALA A 348 -4.07 -0.44 -10.34
C ALA A 348 -4.67 -1.14 -9.11
N LEU A 349 -4.23 -0.77 -7.89
CA LEU A 349 -4.78 -1.29 -6.64
C LEU A 349 -6.27 -0.98 -6.51
N LEU A 350 -6.68 0.27 -6.76
CA LEU A 350 -8.08 0.69 -6.70
C LEU A 350 -8.94 -0.03 -7.75
N LYS A 351 -8.48 -0.14 -9.00
CA LYS A 351 -9.18 -0.91 -10.05
C LYS A 351 -9.28 -2.38 -9.70
N THR A 352 -8.26 -2.96 -9.07
CA THR A 352 -8.30 -4.36 -8.66
C THR A 352 -9.35 -4.60 -7.57
N THR A 353 -9.63 -3.62 -6.69
CA THR A 353 -10.72 -3.79 -5.70
C THR A 353 -12.10 -3.92 -6.36
N ASP A 354 -12.29 -3.41 -7.56
CA ASP A 354 -13.53 -3.55 -8.33
C ASP A 354 -13.68 -4.96 -8.98
N LEU A 355 -12.59 -5.73 -9.00
CA LEU A 355 -12.57 -7.14 -9.46
C LEU A 355 -12.75 -8.15 -8.33
N MET A 356 -12.98 -7.71 -7.09
CA MET A 356 -13.03 -8.62 -5.95
C MET A 356 -14.40 -9.25 -5.76
N GLN A 357 -14.35 -10.55 -5.43
CA GLN A 357 -15.51 -11.35 -5.01
C GLN A 357 -15.35 -11.80 -3.56
N LYS A 358 -16.47 -11.94 -2.85
CA LYS A 358 -16.50 -12.54 -1.51
C LYS A 358 -16.37 -14.06 -1.63
N CYS A 359 -15.51 -14.66 -0.82
CA CYS A 359 -15.45 -16.12 -0.70
C CYS A 359 -16.70 -16.63 0.05
N HIS A 360 -17.36 -17.63 -0.49
CA HIS A 360 -18.55 -18.27 0.11
C HIS A 360 -18.22 -19.16 1.30
N ASN A 361 -16.94 -19.50 1.49
CA ASN A 361 -16.51 -20.22 2.70
C ASN A 361 -16.36 -19.27 3.88
N PRO A 362 -17.22 -19.36 4.92
CA PRO A 362 -17.18 -18.46 6.07
C PRO A 362 -15.90 -18.61 6.91
N THR A 363 -15.20 -19.76 6.79
CA THR A 363 -13.95 -20.01 7.50
C THR A 363 -12.71 -19.56 6.70
N CYS A 364 -12.88 -19.08 5.47
CA CYS A 364 -11.77 -18.55 4.67
C CYS A 364 -11.24 -17.26 5.29
N GLU A 365 -10.01 -17.29 5.80
CA GLU A 365 -9.38 -16.14 6.46
C GLU A 365 -9.18 -14.94 5.52
N GLN A 366 -8.99 -15.19 4.21
CA GLN A 366 -8.78 -14.14 3.24
C GLN A 366 -10.07 -13.42 2.84
N LYS A 367 -11.23 -14.06 2.95
CA LYS A 367 -12.59 -13.59 2.70
C LYS A 367 -12.87 -13.04 1.32
N TRP A 368 -11.86 -12.57 0.61
CA TRP A 368 -11.93 -11.92 -0.69
C TRP A 368 -10.92 -12.51 -1.65
N TYR A 369 -11.23 -12.51 -2.94
CA TYR A 369 -10.31 -12.89 -4.02
C TYR A 369 -10.64 -12.11 -5.29
N VAL A 370 -9.66 -11.98 -6.18
CA VAL A 370 -9.85 -11.32 -7.48
C VAL A 370 -10.43 -12.31 -8.48
N PHE A 371 -11.42 -11.84 -9.23
CA PHE A 371 -12.04 -12.55 -10.33
C PHE A 371 -12.32 -11.58 -11.48
N ASP A 372 -11.82 -11.86 -12.69
CA ASP A 372 -11.79 -10.92 -13.81
C ASP A 372 -12.34 -11.45 -15.13
N ASN A 373 -12.96 -12.62 -15.11
CA ASN A 373 -13.45 -13.32 -16.30
C ASN A 373 -14.88 -13.84 -16.13
N THR A 374 -15.38 -14.68 -17.05
CA THR A 374 -16.74 -15.21 -17.05
C THR A 374 -16.80 -16.71 -16.71
N ASN A 375 -15.68 -17.34 -16.38
CA ASN A 375 -15.64 -18.74 -15.96
C ASN A 375 -16.22 -18.90 -14.54
N THR A 376 -16.18 -20.11 -14.01
CA THR A 376 -16.58 -20.39 -12.62
C THR A 376 -15.60 -19.72 -11.66
N PRO A 377 -16.05 -18.77 -10.83
CA PRO A 377 -15.18 -18.13 -9.83
C PRO A 377 -14.79 -19.13 -8.75
N LYS A 378 -13.48 -19.19 -8.46
CA LYS A 378 -12.92 -20.09 -7.45
C LYS A 378 -11.94 -19.35 -6.57
N CYS A 379 -12.15 -19.41 -5.25
CA CYS A 379 -11.25 -18.80 -4.29
C CYS A 379 -9.86 -19.48 -4.33
N PRO A 380 -8.77 -18.79 -4.69
CA PRO A 380 -7.45 -19.40 -4.77
C PRO A 380 -6.90 -19.83 -3.40
N PHE A 381 -7.41 -19.26 -2.32
CA PHE A 381 -6.91 -19.51 -0.97
C PHE A 381 -7.48 -20.76 -0.31
N CYS A 382 -8.75 -21.07 -0.54
CA CYS A 382 -9.41 -22.23 0.07
C CYS A 382 -10.03 -23.20 -0.94
N GLY A 383 -9.99 -22.90 -2.24
CA GLY A 383 -10.52 -23.74 -3.29
C GLY A 383 -12.05 -23.75 -3.42
N THR A 384 -12.77 -22.96 -2.61
CA THR A 384 -14.24 -22.90 -2.67
C THR A 384 -14.71 -22.23 -3.95
N GLU A 385 -15.60 -22.89 -4.68
CA GLU A 385 -16.24 -22.37 -5.88
C GLU A 385 -17.45 -21.51 -5.51
N HIS A 386 -17.66 -20.45 -6.30
CA HIS A 386 -18.84 -19.60 -6.15
C HIS A 386 -20.09 -20.37 -6.58
N GLN A 387 -21.16 -20.19 -5.86
CA GLN A 387 -22.46 -20.76 -6.20
C GLN A 387 -23.38 -19.68 -6.81
N GLY A 388 -23.97 -20.00 -7.94
CA GLY A 388 -24.88 -19.11 -8.66
C GLY A 388 -24.20 -18.22 -9.70
N ILE A 389 -25.02 -17.65 -10.56
CA ILE A 389 -24.63 -16.78 -11.67
C ILE A 389 -24.29 -15.38 -11.13
N LEU A 390 -23.27 -14.73 -11.68
CA LEU A 390 -22.81 -13.39 -11.31
C LEU A 390 -22.83 -12.43 -12.49
N PRO A 391 -23.27 -11.17 -12.31
CA PRO A 391 -23.03 -10.12 -13.29
C PRO A 391 -21.57 -9.68 -13.30
N VAL A 392 -21.05 -9.51 -14.49
CA VAL A 392 -19.77 -8.86 -14.81
C VAL A 392 -20.12 -7.61 -15.61
N LEU A 393 -19.72 -6.45 -15.12
CA LEU A 393 -20.05 -5.18 -15.75
C LEU A 393 -18.82 -4.61 -16.44
N ASP A 394 -18.82 -4.60 -17.77
CA ASP A 394 -17.82 -3.90 -18.56
C ASP A 394 -18.20 -2.41 -18.67
N LEU A 395 -17.25 -1.53 -18.29
CA LEU A 395 -17.45 -0.08 -18.31
C LEU A 395 -17.05 0.51 -19.65
N TYR A 396 -17.95 1.34 -20.20
CA TYR A 396 -17.75 2.07 -21.46
C TYR A 396 -17.97 3.58 -21.20
N TYR A 397 -17.25 4.41 -21.95
CA TYR A 397 -17.43 5.86 -21.95
C TYR A 397 -17.83 6.35 -23.33
N GLN A 398 -18.58 7.45 -23.37
CA GLN A 398 -18.98 8.09 -24.63
C GLN A 398 -17.77 8.76 -25.27
N PHE A 399 -17.46 8.36 -26.50
CA PHE A 399 -16.36 8.94 -27.29
C PHE A 399 -16.85 9.99 -28.29
N GLN A 400 -18.03 9.74 -28.90
CA GLN A 400 -18.78 10.64 -29.76
C GLN A 400 -20.26 10.39 -29.50
N GLU A 401 -21.16 11.27 -29.99
CA GLU A 401 -22.60 11.23 -29.69
C GLU A 401 -23.26 9.84 -29.74
N THR A 402 -22.77 8.94 -30.62
CA THR A 402 -23.32 7.59 -30.79
C THR A 402 -22.29 6.47 -30.57
N THR A 403 -21.04 6.80 -30.20
CA THR A 403 -19.94 5.82 -30.12
C THR A 403 -19.44 5.65 -28.69
N TRP A 404 -19.49 4.41 -28.19
CA TRP A 404 -19.00 4.02 -26.89
C TRP A 404 -17.68 3.23 -27.04
N LYS A 405 -16.68 3.56 -26.20
CA LYS A 405 -15.40 2.85 -26.16
C LYS A 405 -15.21 2.15 -24.81
N PRO A 406 -14.63 0.94 -24.78
CA PRO A 406 -14.33 0.25 -23.53
C PRO A 406 -13.22 0.99 -22.77
N GLU A 407 -13.33 1.02 -21.44
CA GLU A 407 -12.30 1.60 -20.56
C GLU A 407 -11.28 0.57 -20.07
N ASN A 408 -11.39 -0.71 -20.45
CA ASN A 408 -10.65 -1.80 -19.84
C ASN A 408 -10.75 -1.78 -18.31
N HIS A 409 -11.98 -1.55 -17.83
CA HIS A 409 -12.33 -1.54 -16.43
C HIS A 409 -13.61 -2.33 -16.24
N ARG A 410 -13.57 -3.31 -15.34
CA ARG A 410 -14.68 -4.17 -14.95
C ARG A 410 -15.07 -3.92 -13.52
N LEU A 411 -16.35 -4.09 -13.24
CA LEU A 411 -16.89 -4.20 -11.90
C LEU A 411 -17.50 -5.60 -11.75
N MET A 412 -16.95 -6.41 -10.83
CA MET A 412 -17.47 -7.72 -10.49
C MET A 412 -18.52 -7.55 -9.41
N VAL A 413 -19.76 -7.96 -9.71
CA VAL A 413 -20.88 -7.71 -8.80
C VAL A 413 -20.94 -8.78 -7.71
N TYR A 414 -21.18 -8.34 -6.48
CA TYR A 414 -21.53 -9.17 -5.33
C TYR A 414 -22.73 -8.57 -4.57
N ASN A 415 -23.42 -9.39 -3.79
CA ASN A 415 -24.62 -8.93 -3.06
C ASN A 415 -24.28 -7.82 -2.06
N ASP A 416 -25.11 -6.76 -2.04
CA ASP A 416 -24.96 -5.56 -1.23
C ASP A 416 -23.71 -4.71 -1.56
N GLN A 417 -23.20 -4.82 -2.78
CA GLN A 417 -22.13 -3.96 -3.26
C GLN A 417 -22.66 -2.58 -3.61
N TYR A 418 -22.00 -1.55 -3.09
CA TYR A 418 -22.35 -0.16 -3.42
C TYR A 418 -21.77 0.28 -4.76
N LEU A 419 -22.57 1.03 -5.51
CA LEU A 419 -22.18 1.82 -6.67
C LEU A 419 -21.86 3.24 -6.23
N PHE A 420 -20.71 3.77 -6.66
CA PHE A 420 -20.26 5.12 -6.32
C PHE A 420 -20.11 5.98 -7.57
N GLN A 421 -19.99 7.30 -7.37
CA GLN A 421 -19.88 8.25 -8.46
C GLN A 421 -18.66 8.00 -9.36
N TRP A 422 -17.55 7.49 -8.82
CA TRP A 422 -16.36 7.10 -9.63
C TRP A 422 -16.58 5.86 -10.50
N HIS A 423 -17.64 5.08 -10.32
CA HIS A 423 -18.07 4.03 -11.25
C HIS A 423 -18.98 4.60 -12.33
N VAL A 424 -19.72 5.67 -12.02
CA VAL A 424 -20.75 6.28 -12.88
C VAL A 424 -20.15 7.26 -13.88
N ASN A 425 -19.12 8.02 -13.47
CA ASN A 425 -18.50 9.06 -14.29
C ASN A 425 -16.97 8.95 -14.25
N ARG A 426 -16.30 8.87 -15.41
CA ARG A 426 -14.86 8.73 -15.54
C ARG A 426 -14.07 9.96 -15.06
N ASN A 427 -14.70 11.14 -15.03
CA ASN A 427 -14.07 12.38 -14.57
C ASN A 427 -14.00 12.44 -13.03
N VAL A 428 -14.71 11.55 -12.33
CA VAL A 428 -14.66 11.42 -10.87
C VAL A 428 -13.61 10.37 -10.50
N VAL A 429 -12.43 10.81 -10.12
CA VAL A 429 -11.31 9.92 -9.78
C VAL A 429 -11.35 9.59 -8.29
N ARG A 430 -11.32 8.28 -7.97
CA ARG A 430 -11.23 7.78 -6.60
C ARG A 430 -9.83 8.01 -6.03
N ASN A 431 -9.65 9.12 -5.32
CA ASN A 431 -8.39 9.45 -4.66
C ASN A 431 -8.63 10.10 -3.28
N GLU A 432 -7.56 10.48 -2.59
CA GLU A 432 -7.60 11.12 -1.28
C GLU A 432 -8.24 12.51 -1.26
N LYS A 433 -8.22 13.21 -2.40
CA LYS A 433 -8.76 14.56 -2.57
C LYS A 433 -10.26 14.57 -2.88
N LEU A 434 -10.84 13.39 -3.14
CA LEU A 434 -12.24 13.27 -3.52
C LEU A 434 -13.16 13.89 -2.46
N ALA A 435 -14.00 14.83 -2.88
CA ALA A 435 -14.90 15.54 -1.99
C ALA A 435 -15.91 14.59 -1.32
N PRO A 436 -16.33 14.85 -0.07
CA PRO A 436 -17.19 13.95 0.72
C PRO A 436 -18.48 13.53 0.01
N GLN A 437 -19.12 14.43 -0.77
CA GLN A 437 -20.34 14.13 -1.50
C GLN A 437 -20.18 13.02 -2.54
N TYR A 438 -18.98 12.81 -3.10
CA TYR A 438 -18.70 11.73 -4.04
C TYR A 438 -18.31 10.41 -3.37
N LYS A 439 -18.11 10.41 -2.04
CA LYS A 439 -17.82 9.21 -1.24
C LYS A 439 -19.09 8.50 -0.75
N VAL A 440 -20.27 9.03 -1.09
CA VAL A 440 -21.55 8.44 -0.72
C VAL A 440 -22.07 7.55 -1.85
N PRO A 441 -22.65 6.38 -1.55
CA PRO A 441 -23.25 5.51 -2.57
C PRO A 441 -24.33 6.23 -3.38
N VAL A 442 -24.39 5.91 -4.67
CA VAL A 442 -25.42 6.43 -5.61
C VAL A 442 -26.38 5.33 -6.06
N GLY A 443 -26.08 4.09 -5.74
CA GLY A 443 -26.87 2.89 -5.95
C GLY A 443 -26.21 1.70 -5.28
N TYR A 444 -26.82 0.53 -5.39
CA TYR A 444 -26.22 -0.73 -4.94
C TYR A 444 -26.74 -1.91 -5.75
N PHE A 445 -25.97 -2.98 -5.75
CA PHE A 445 -26.32 -4.23 -6.39
C PHE A 445 -26.85 -5.22 -5.34
N THR A 446 -27.88 -5.96 -5.68
CA THR A 446 -28.41 -7.00 -4.80
C THR A 446 -29.04 -8.14 -5.61
N PHE A 447 -29.03 -9.34 -5.01
CA PHE A 447 -29.77 -10.49 -5.54
C PHE A 447 -31.13 -10.55 -4.86
N PHE A 448 -32.18 -10.35 -5.64
CA PHE A 448 -33.56 -10.22 -5.14
C PHE A 448 -34.53 -10.96 -6.05
N ASN A 449 -35.41 -11.80 -5.50
CA ASN A 449 -36.36 -12.62 -6.25
C ASN A 449 -35.72 -13.38 -7.42
N ASP A 450 -34.61 -14.09 -7.14
CA ASP A 450 -33.81 -14.88 -8.08
C ASP A 450 -33.22 -14.06 -9.26
N LYS A 451 -33.08 -12.75 -9.08
CA LYS A 451 -32.55 -11.83 -10.09
C LYS A 451 -31.49 -10.91 -9.50
N TRP A 452 -30.47 -10.63 -10.29
CA TRP A 452 -29.53 -9.55 -9.99
C TRP A 452 -30.14 -8.21 -10.43
N VAL A 453 -30.13 -7.24 -9.53
CA VAL A 453 -30.64 -5.89 -9.80
C VAL A 453 -29.67 -4.81 -9.35
N LEU A 454 -29.65 -3.71 -10.10
CA LEU A 454 -29.08 -2.42 -9.66
C LEU A 454 -30.23 -1.54 -9.14
N VAL A 455 -30.19 -1.18 -7.87
CA VAL A 455 -31.14 -0.27 -7.23
C VAL A 455 -30.60 1.16 -7.34
N ASN A 456 -31.39 2.05 -7.92
CA ASN A 456 -31.06 3.46 -8.08
C ASN A 456 -31.35 4.23 -6.80
N GLN A 457 -30.33 4.81 -6.16
CA GLN A 457 -30.51 5.65 -4.97
C GLN A 457 -30.47 7.15 -5.27
N LYS A 458 -29.67 7.57 -6.29
CA LYS A 458 -29.42 9.00 -6.54
C LYS A 458 -29.20 9.38 -8.00
N LEU A 459 -29.18 8.43 -8.92
CA LEU A 459 -28.87 8.69 -10.33
C LEU A 459 -30.11 9.27 -11.04
N THR A 460 -30.00 10.48 -11.53
CA THR A 460 -31.10 11.19 -12.17
C THR A 460 -31.32 10.82 -13.64
N SER A 461 -30.31 10.23 -14.27
CA SER A 461 -30.30 9.86 -15.70
C SER A 461 -30.04 8.35 -15.93
N LEU A 462 -30.28 7.51 -14.90
CA LEU A 462 -30.16 6.06 -15.05
C LEU A 462 -31.20 5.56 -16.07
N LYS A 463 -30.72 4.85 -17.10
CA LYS A 463 -31.59 4.37 -18.19
C LYS A 463 -31.18 2.98 -18.65
N ASP A 464 -32.13 2.09 -18.79
CA ASP A 464 -31.97 0.83 -19.53
C ASP A 464 -31.99 1.14 -21.04
N LEU A 465 -30.85 1.07 -21.69
CA LEU A 465 -30.71 1.34 -23.11
C LEU A 465 -31.20 0.16 -23.98
N THR A 466 -31.38 -1.01 -23.40
CA THR A 466 -31.86 -2.20 -24.12
C THR A 466 -33.38 -2.15 -24.31
N GLU A 467 -34.09 -1.68 -23.29
CA GLU A 467 -35.56 -1.57 -23.27
C GLU A 467 -36.02 -0.12 -23.48
N ASP A 468 -35.13 0.85 -23.65
CA ASP A 468 -35.37 2.28 -23.75
C ASP A 468 -36.19 2.83 -22.59
N LYS A 469 -35.90 2.42 -21.37
CA LYS A 469 -36.65 2.70 -20.17
C LYS A 469 -35.89 3.51 -19.15
N GLU A 470 -36.41 4.65 -18.71
CA GLU A 470 -35.88 5.42 -17.60
C GLU A 470 -36.07 4.68 -16.26
N ILE A 471 -35.08 4.76 -15.39
CA ILE A 471 -35.04 4.10 -14.08
C ILE A 471 -35.03 5.21 -13.00
N PRO A 472 -36.14 5.63 -12.49
CA PRO A 472 -36.20 6.73 -11.51
C PRO A 472 -35.57 6.34 -10.18
N ILE A 473 -35.23 7.34 -9.37
CA ILE A 473 -34.72 7.14 -8.01
C ILE A 473 -35.70 6.30 -7.20
N GLY A 474 -35.18 5.29 -6.51
CA GLY A 474 -35.97 4.28 -5.77
C GLY A 474 -36.35 3.05 -6.60
N ALA A 475 -36.25 3.12 -7.93
CA ALA A 475 -36.51 1.96 -8.80
C ALA A 475 -35.23 1.09 -9.00
N MET A 476 -35.44 -0.04 -9.64
CA MET A 476 -34.37 -0.99 -9.94
C MET A 476 -34.39 -1.43 -11.41
N VAL A 477 -33.21 -1.79 -11.91
CA VAL A 477 -33.02 -2.42 -13.24
C VAL A 477 -32.43 -3.80 -13.06
N GLU A 478 -33.03 -4.79 -13.74
CA GLU A 478 -32.53 -6.16 -13.78
C GLU A 478 -31.26 -6.25 -14.62
N LEU A 479 -30.26 -6.97 -14.13
CA LEU A 479 -28.98 -7.21 -14.80
C LEU A 479 -29.03 -8.58 -15.50
N THR A 480 -29.29 -8.58 -16.79
CA THR A 480 -29.30 -9.78 -17.63
C THR A 480 -28.19 -9.72 -18.65
N HIS A 481 -27.81 -10.89 -19.19
CA HIS A 481 -26.74 -10.98 -20.21
C HIS A 481 -27.07 -10.09 -21.43
N GLY A 482 -26.11 -9.29 -21.86
CA GLY A 482 -26.23 -8.39 -23.01
C GLY A 482 -26.94 -7.05 -22.71
N LYS A 483 -27.50 -6.87 -21.51
CA LYS A 483 -28.15 -5.62 -21.11
C LYS A 483 -27.17 -4.45 -21.07
N LYS A 484 -27.58 -3.31 -21.58
CA LYS A 484 -26.83 -2.05 -21.56
C LYS A 484 -27.56 -1.04 -20.70
N VAL A 485 -26.86 -0.47 -19.70
CA VAL A 485 -27.44 0.51 -18.79
C VAL A 485 -26.59 1.78 -18.80
N LEU A 486 -27.20 2.91 -19.15
CA LEU A 486 -26.60 4.24 -19.01
C LEU A 486 -26.63 4.65 -17.54
N LEU A 487 -25.46 4.87 -16.95
CA LEU A 487 -25.32 5.30 -15.56
C LEU A 487 -25.45 6.82 -15.40
N SER A 488 -24.94 7.59 -16.38
CA SER A 488 -25.05 9.04 -16.43
C SER A 488 -24.98 9.55 -17.87
N ASN A 489 -25.76 10.58 -18.17
CA ASN A 489 -25.74 11.33 -19.44
C ASN A 489 -24.88 12.60 -19.37
N GLU A 490 -24.21 12.87 -18.24
CA GLU A 490 -23.26 13.97 -18.09
C GLU A 490 -21.98 13.70 -18.86
N GLU A 491 -21.19 14.76 -19.11
CA GLU A 491 -19.87 14.63 -19.71
C GLU A 491 -18.99 13.66 -18.88
N GLY A 492 -18.44 12.65 -19.53
CA GLY A 492 -17.70 11.58 -18.86
C GLY A 492 -18.57 10.48 -18.25
N GLY A 493 -19.90 10.56 -18.42
CA GLY A 493 -20.81 9.51 -17.98
C GLY A 493 -20.56 8.17 -18.64
N ARG A 494 -20.88 7.10 -17.95
CA ARG A 494 -20.60 5.72 -18.37
C ARG A 494 -21.85 4.95 -18.73
N VAL A 495 -21.65 3.98 -19.62
CA VAL A 495 -22.56 2.85 -19.86
C VAL A 495 -21.88 1.60 -19.33
N ILE A 496 -22.65 0.73 -18.72
CA ILE A 496 -22.26 -0.64 -18.42
C ILE A 496 -22.89 -1.61 -19.44
N MET A 497 -22.09 -2.58 -19.85
CA MET A 497 -22.59 -3.76 -20.56
C MET A 497 -22.48 -4.96 -19.62
N VAL A 498 -23.62 -5.64 -19.44
CA VAL A 498 -23.72 -6.78 -18.52
C VAL A 498 -23.34 -8.07 -19.26
N THR A 499 -22.39 -8.79 -18.70
CA THR A 499 -22.10 -10.19 -19.05
C THR A 499 -22.35 -11.02 -17.80
N MET A 500 -22.75 -12.29 -17.98
CA MET A 500 -22.95 -13.19 -16.84
C MET A 500 -21.79 -14.15 -16.75
N ALA A 501 -21.32 -14.41 -15.53
CA ALA A 501 -20.31 -15.42 -15.23
C ALA A 501 -20.96 -16.62 -14.54
N ASN A 502 -20.29 -17.78 -14.59
CA ASN A 502 -20.72 -19.03 -13.96
C ASN A 502 -22.08 -19.53 -14.49
N ILE A 503 -22.26 -19.46 -15.81
CA ILE A 503 -23.45 -19.95 -16.53
C ILE A 503 -23.35 -21.46 -16.71
#